data_5ba75699d84b8edb9a17c27da5c9dbe3
#
_entry.id   5ba75699d84b8edb9a17c27da5c9dbe3
#
_cell.length_a   1.000
_cell.length_b   1.000
_cell.length_c   1.000
_cell.angle_alpha   90.00
_cell.angle_beta   90.00
_cell.angle_gamma   90.00
#
_symmetry.space_group_name_H-M   'P 1'
#
loop_
_entity.id
_entity.type
_entity.pdbx_description
1 polymer ?
#
loop_
_entity_poly.entity_id
_entity_poly.type
_entity_poly.pdbx_seq_one_letter_code
_entity_poly.pdbx_strand_id
1 'polypeptide(L)'
;MIGKDKDFIFRKYDDDHLINRRTALLTLGKGTVFAILASRLAYLQIIENDNYSSLSDDNRITHRLLEPQRGYIFDISGNPLATNKEDYQAAIIMEETVNIYDALRAFRSILPNIKLNVSETIQKINKSKKFVPIRLIDNLSWNDFAKLNSNIHKLKGIYPLVGFKRYYPMSDSHAHLVGYISPITEKEVYNNPFAKLNNAKSGKIGVEKSQDESLRGILGNKSIEINANGREIREIKRVESKQGSNVQLTIDSELQEFCFKQLKGVSGSISITNVQTGEYLALVSSPSYDPNLFSTGLDRKKWI
;
A
#
# COMPACT_ATOMS: atom_id res chain seq x y z
N MET A 1 -27.33 -77.81 68.16
CA MET A 1 -28.52 -77.50 67.31
C MET A 1 -28.07 -76.50 66.28
N ILE A 2 -28.09 -76.95 65.07
CA ILE A 2 -28.40 -76.30 63.82
C ILE A 2 -27.46 -75.08 63.54
N GLY A 3 -26.70 -75.02 62.56
CA GLY A 3 -26.79 -75.62 61.23
C GLY A 3 -26.47 -74.54 60.22
N LYS A 4 -25.96 -74.98 59.19
CA LYS A 4 -25.96 -74.44 57.83
C LYS A 4 -24.90 -73.43 57.41
N ASP A 5 -24.01 -74.01 56.73
CA ASP A 5 -23.40 -73.64 55.45
C ASP A 5 -23.99 -72.42 54.75
N LYS A 6 -23.13 -71.53 54.46
CA LYS A 6 -23.28 -70.65 53.29
C LYS A 6 -22.03 -70.83 52.45
N ASP A 7 -22.10 -71.78 51.53
CA ASP A 7 -21.27 -71.86 50.38
C ASP A 7 -21.54 -70.60 49.53
N PHE A 8 -20.67 -69.64 49.68
CA PHE A 8 -20.58 -68.50 48.77
C PHE A 8 -19.79 -68.99 47.55
N ILE A 9 -20.56 -69.45 46.54
CA ILE A 9 -20.04 -69.83 45.25
C ILE A 9 -19.46 -68.55 44.59
N PHE A 10 -18.18 -68.42 44.66
CA PHE A 10 -17.49 -67.57 43.77
C PHE A 10 -17.62 -68.15 42.37
N ARG A 11 -18.60 -67.64 41.60
CA ARG A 11 -18.59 -67.79 40.15
C ARG A 11 -17.32 -67.13 39.62
N LYS A 12 -16.36 -67.97 39.29
CA LYS A 12 -15.25 -67.65 38.45
C LYS A 12 -15.85 -67.30 37.12
N TYR A 13 -15.92 -65.99 36.80
CA TYR A 13 -16.19 -65.57 35.45
C TYR A 13 -14.94 -65.92 34.61
N ASP A 14 -15.03 -67.07 33.95
CA ASP A 14 -14.16 -67.41 32.85
C ASP A 14 -14.50 -66.43 31.73
N ASP A 15 -13.83 -65.33 31.69
CA ASP A 15 -13.79 -64.40 30.54
C ASP A 15 -12.98 -65.04 29.38
N ASP A 16 -13.36 -66.28 28.99
CA ASP A 16 -13.00 -66.80 27.69
C ASP A 16 -13.85 -66.07 26.66
N HIS A 17 -13.47 -64.83 26.39
CA HIS A 17 -13.90 -64.14 25.18
C HIS A 17 -13.35 -64.92 23.99
N LEU A 18 -14.11 -65.97 23.60
CA LEU A 18 -13.92 -66.67 22.34
C LEU A 18 -13.95 -65.59 21.23
N ILE A 19 -12.81 -65.09 20.84
CA ILE A 19 -12.69 -64.20 19.68
C ILE A 19 -13.23 -65.01 18.50
N ASN A 20 -14.48 -64.78 18.18
CA ASN A 20 -15.13 -65.44 17.08
C ASN A 20 -14.35 -65.08 15.80
N ARG A 21 -14.11 -66.05 14.89
CA ARG A 21 -13.35 -65.79 13.62
C ARG A 21 -13.85 -64.55 12.89
N ARG A 22 -15.15 -64.23 13.03
CA ARG A 22 -15.72 -63.00 12.44
C ARG A 22 -15.27 -61.73 13.17
N THR A 23 -15.19 -61.74 14.50
CA THR A 23 -14.68 -60.60 15.26
C THR A 23 -13.19 -60.42 15.04
N ALA A 24 -12.40 -61.48 14.92
CA ALA A 24 -10.99 -61.40 14.57
C ALA A 24 -10.75 -60.80 13.18
N LEU A 25 -11.55 -61.20 12.19
CA LEU A 25 -11.47 -60.63 10.84
C LEU A 25 -11.89 -59.15 10.81
N LEU A 26 -12.90 -58.76 11.56
CA LEU A 26 -13.36 -57.37 11.66
C LEU A 26 -12.32 -56.48 12.38
N THR A 27 -11.70 -56.99 13.47
CA THR A 27 -10.65 -56.23 14.18
C THR A 27 -9.40 -56.14 13.35
N LEU A 28 -9.00 -57.16 12.60
CA LEU A 28 -7.88 -57.13 11.68
C LEU A 28 -8.15 -56.13 10.56
N GLY A 29 -9.34 -56.15 9.96
CA GLY A 29 -9.73 -55.21 8.91
C GLY A 29 -9.71 -53.78 9.40
N LYS A 30 -10.28 -53.47 10.56
CA LYS A 30 -10.24 -52.14 11.18
C LYS A 30 -8.81 -51.73 11.52
N GLY A 31 -8.00 -52.65 12.06
CA GLY A 31 -6.59 -52.41 12.37
C GLY A 31 -5.77 -52.06 11.12
N THR A 32 -6.01 -52.79 10.01
CA THR A 32 -5.33 -52.48 8.74
C THR A 32 -5.70 -51.10 8.20
N VAL A 33 -6.99 -50.76 8.19
CA VAL A 33 -7.45 -49.43 7.77
C VAL A 33 -6.84 -48.34 8.66
N PHE A 34 -6.86 -48.56 9.97
CA PHE A 34 -6.23 -47.62 10.91
C PHE A 34 -4.71 -47.45 10.66
N ALA A 35 -4.02 -48.58 10.44
CA ALA A 35 -2.57 -48.54 10.14
C ALA A 35 -2.27 -47.80 8.85
N ILE A 36 -3.08 -47.96 7.80
CA ILE A 36 -2.94 -47.24 6.54
C ILE A 36 -3.16 -45.72 6.77
N LEU A 37 -4.21 -45.35 7.50
CA LEU A 37 -4.51 -43.96 7.82
C LEU A 37 -3.42 -43.34 8.70
N ALA A 38 -2.95 -44.07 9.73
CA ALA A 38 -1.85 -43.59 10.58
C ALA A 38 -0.53 -43.42 9.81
N SER A 39 -0.22 -44.37 8.93
CA SER A 39 0.96 -44.28 8.05
C SER A 39 0.85 -43.08 7.10
N ARG A 40 -0.33 -42.83 6.51
CA ARG A 40 -0.56 -41.69 5.65
C ARG A 40 -0.47 -40.37 6.43
N LEU A 41 -1.01 -40.32 7.64
CA LEU A 41 -0.93 -39.19 8.52
C LEU A 41 0.53 -38.89 8.92
N ALA A 42 1.28 -39.93 9.30
CA ALA A 42 2.72 -39.80 9.59
C ALA A 42 3.52 -39.30 8.39
N TYR A 43 3.24 -39.84 7.20
CA TYR A 43 3.85 -39.37 5.96
C TYR A 43 3.61 -37.88 5.72
N LEU A 44 2.36 -37.41 5.84
CA LEU A 44 2.00 -36.01 5.65
C LEU A 44 2.60 -35.09 6.73
N GLN A 45 2.69 -35.57 7.99
CA GLN A 45 3.20 -34.78 9.10
C GLN A 45 4.73 -34.74 9.21
N ILE A 46 5.43 -35.78 8.73
CA ILE A 46 6.89 -35.89 8.90
C ILE A 46 7.61 -35.59 7.59
N ILE A 47 7.14 -36.17 6.47
CA ILE A 47 7.86 -36.09 5.20
C ILE A 47 7.41 -34.88 4.36
N GLU A 48 6.12 -34.59 4.34
CA GLU A 48 5.57 -33.46 3.58
C GLU A 48 5.29 -32.21 4.44
N ASN A 49 5.66 -32.24 5.72
CA ASN A 49 5.41 -31.12 6.65
C ASN A 49 5.92 -29.78 6.11
N ASP A 50 7.13 -29.76 5.56
CA ASP A 50 7.74 -28.50 5.09
C ASP A 50 6.98 -27.92 3.88
N ASN A 51 6.46 -28.80 2.99
CA ASN A 51 5.66 -28.35 1.86
C ASN A 51 4.31 -27.78 2.30
N TYR A 52 3.60 -28.48 3.21
CA TYR A 52 2.29 -28.00 3.69
C TYR A 52 2.42 -26.82 4.64
N SER A 53 3.49 -26.73 5.42
CA SER A 53 3.80 -25.58 6.26
C SER A 53 4.07 -24.34 5.41
N SER A 54 4.90 -24.45 4.36
CA SER A 54 5.18 -23.34 3.46
C SER A 54 3.93 -22.86 2.71
N LEU A 55 3.09 -23.77 2.21
CA LEU A 55 1.81 -23.42 1.59
C LEU A 55 0.83 -22.76 2.56
N SER A 56 0.83 -23.20 3.81
CA SER A 56 0.03 -22.57 4.88
C SER A 56 0.54 -21.18 5.21
N ASP A 57 1.86 -21.01 5.29
CA ASP A 57 2.50 -19.73 5.57
C ASP A 57 2.31 -18.75 4.40
N ASP A 58 2.42 -19.20 3.15
CA ASP A 58 2.16 -18.39 1.96
C ASP A 58 0.70 -17.88 1.91
N ASN A 59 -0.25 -18.68 2.40
CA ASN A 59 -1.65 -18.25 2.50
C ASN A 59 -1.91 -17.32 3.69
N ARG A 60 -1.10 -17.39 4.74
CA ARG A 60 -1.25 -16.62 5.98
C ARG A 60 -0.43 -15.35 6.00
N ILE A 61 0.70 -15.31 5.28
CA ILE A 61 1.62 -14.18 5.26
C ILE A 61 1.40 -13.37 3.98
N THR A 62 1.15 -12.08 4.14
CA THR A 62 1.05 -11.13 3.03
C THR A 62 2.19 -10.12 3.11
N HIS A 63 2.84 -9.90 1.98
CA HIS A 63 3.88 -8.87 1.85
C HIS A 63 3.26 -7.57 1.37
N ARG A 64 3.45 -6.49 2.14
CA ARG A 64 3.07 -5.13 1.73
C ARG A 64 4.31 -4.29 1.52
N LEU A 65 4.39 -3.65 0.38
CA LEU A 65 5.45 -2.70 0.08
C LEU A 65 5.24 -1.40 0.85
N LEU A 66 6.34 -0.86 1.37
CA LEU A 66 6.39 0.45 2.03
C LEU A 66 7.01 1.44 1.06
N GLU A 67 6.24 2.47 0.74
CA GLU A 67 6.69 3.53 -0.17
C GLU A 67 7.74 4.40 0.52
N PRO A 68 8.91 4.66 -0.10
CA PRO A 68 9.91 5.58 0.39
C PRO A 68 9.48 7.02 0.15
N GLN A 69 9.99 7.94 0.96
CA GLN A 69 9.90 9.36 0.66
C GLN A 69 10.83 9.68 -0.52
N ARG A 70 10.33 10.44 -1.49
CA ARG A 70 11.11 10.90 -2.64
C ARG A 70 12.14 11.92 -2.20
N GLY A 71 13.37 11.85 -2.72
CA GLY A 71 14.44 12.81 -2.46
C GLY A 71 14.06 14.23 -2.87
N TYR A 72 14.66 15.22 -2.24
CA TYR A 72 14.45 16.63 -2.57
C TYR A 72 15.33 17.06 -3.75
N ILE A 73 14.91 18.11 -4.45
CA ILE A 73 15.72 18.78 -5.47
C ILE A 73 15.99 20.19 -4.96
N PHE A 74 17.26 20.58 -4.95
CA PHE A 74 17.72 21.88 -4.47
C PHE A 74 18.41 22.66 -5.60
N ASP A 75 18.42 23.97 -5.48
CA ASP A 75 19.26 24.85 -6.29
C ASP A 75 20.72 24.87 -5.77
N ILE A 76 21.59 25.70 -6.37
CA ILE A 76 22.99 25.82 -5.97
C ILE A 76 23.13 26.35 -4.54
N SER A 77 22.20 27.16 -4.07
CA SER A 77 22.18 27.78 -2.73
C SER A 77 21.51 26.92 -1.67
N GLY A 78 20.96 25.76 -2.06
CA GLY A 78 20.22 24.88 -1.15
C GLY A 78 18.74 25.24 -1.00
N ASN A 79 18.20 26.13 -1.82
CA ASN A 79 16.78 26.42 -1.83
C ASN A 79 16.01 25.26 -2.47
N PRO A 80 14.88 24.84 -1.90
CA PRO A 80 14.14 23.68 -2.40
C PRO A 80 13.37 24.01 -3.69
N LEU A 81 13.65 23.27 -4.75
CA LEU A 81 12.93 23.31 -6.02
C LEU A 81 11.82 22.26 -6.09
N ALA A 82 12.01 21.13 -5.42
CA ALA A 82 10.99 20.09 -5.27
C ALA A 82 11.09 19.44 -3.90
N THR A 83 9.97 19.41 -3.17
CA THR A 83 9.84 18.88 -1.80
C THR A 83 8.66 17.91 -1.69
N ASN A 84 8.49 17.34 -0.51
CA ASN A 84 7.31 16.55 -0.17
C ASN A 84 6.52 17.31 0.90
N LYS A 85 5.24 17.55 0.65
CA LYS A 85 4.30 18.11 1.64
C LYS A 85 3.36 17.02 2.12
N GLU A 86 2.91 17.15 3.34
CA GLU A 86 1.82 16.31 3.88
C GLU A 86 0.58 16.44 3.01
N ASP A 87 -0.05 15.32 2.77
CA ASP A 87 -1.30 15.19 2.03
C ASP A 87 -2.36 14.56 2.94
N TYR A 88 -3.30 15.35 3.37
CA TYR A 88 -4.40 14.90 4.20
C TYR A 88 -5.46 14.26 3.32
N GLN A 89 -5.83 13.04 3.68
CA GLN A 89 -6.67 12.16 2.88
C GLN A 89 -7.77 11.53 3.74
N ALA A 90 -8.80 11.02 3.08
CA ALA A 90 -9.77 10.13 3.69
C ALA A 90 -9.82 8.81 2.92
N ALA A 91 -9.89 7.70 3.64
CA ALA A 91 -10.05 6.37 3.06
C ALA A 91 -11.20 5.62 3.71
N ILE A 92 -11.79 4.67 2.97
CA ILE A 92 -12.84 3.78 3.43
C ILE A 92 -12.35 2.34 3.42
N ILE A 93 -12.71 1.58 4.47
CA ILE A 93 -12.52 0.14 4.57
C ILE A 93 -13.90 -0.52 4.55
N MET A 94 -14.17 -1.28 3.49
CA MET A 94 -15.50 -1.87 3.28
C MET A 94 -15.92 -2.86 4.35
N GLU A 95 -14.97 -3.64 4.87
CA GLU A 95 -15.24 -4.64 5.91
C GLU A 95 -15.80 -4.00 7.19
N GLU A 96 -15.41 -2.77 7.48
CA GLU A 96 -15.83 -2.03 8.66
C GLU A 96 -17.05 -1.13 8.40
N THR A 97 -17.54 -1.13 7.16
CA THR A 97 -18.66 -0.32 6.71
C THR A 97 -19.92 -1.19 6.60
N VAL A 98 -20.95 -0.93 7.40
CA VAL A 98 -22.21 -1.67 7.35
C VAL A 98 -22.98 -1.36 6.06
N ASN A 99 -23.05 -0.08 5.69
CA ASN A 99 -23.70 0.40 4.48
C ASN A 99 -22.88 1.54 3.89
N ILE A 100 -22.40 1.33 2.66
CA ILE A 100 -21.55 2.31 1.97
C ILE A 100 -22.26 3.64 1.70
N TYR A 101 -23.55 3.60 1.37
CA TYR A 101 -24.32 4.81 1.08
C TYR A 101 -24.49 5.67 2.33
N ASP A 102 -24.72 5.05 3.49
CA ASP A 102 -24.86 5.75 4.77
C ASP A 102 -23.50 6.32 5.22
N ALA A 103 -22.41 5.58 5.06
CA ALA A 103 -21.07 6.06 5.34
C ALA A 103 -20.69 7.27 4.48
N LEU A 104 -20.95 7.20 3.16
CA LEU A 104 -20.70 8.32 2.24
C LEU A 104 -21.62 9.53 2.52
N ARG A 105 -22.87 9.29 2.94
CA ARG A 105 -23.79 10.34 3.34
C ARG A 105 -23.30 11.04 4.62
N ALA A 106 -22.87 10.26 5.62
CA ALA A 106 -22.28 10.79 6.85
C ALA A 106 -21.00 11.60 6.56
N PHE A 107 -20.13 11.09 5.70
CA PHE A 107 -18.94 11.81 5.25
C PHE A 107 -19.29 13.15 4.61
N ARG A 108 -20.24 13.18 3.68
CA ARG A 108 -20.69 14.42 3.04
C ARG A 108 -21.37 15.41 4.01
N SER A 109 -22.04 14.92 5.07
CA SER A 109 -22.64 15.82 6.08
C SER A 109 -21.58 16.52 6.90
N ILE A 110 -20.43 15.91 7.13
CA ILE A 110 -19.29 16.51 7.85
C ILE A 110 -18.49 17.45 6.93
N LEU A 111 -18.34 17.09 5.66
CA LEU A 111 -17.56 17.80 4.65
C LEU A 111 -18.41 18.17 3.42
N PRO A 112 -19.39 19.08 3.55
CA PRO A 112 -20.37 19.38 2.49
C PRO A 112 -19.74 20.03 1.25
N ASN A 113 -18.62 20.73 1.41
CA ASN A 113 -17.95 21.45 0.32
C ASN A 113 -17.12 20.53 -0.58
N ILE A 114 -16.95 19.26 -0.19
CA ILE A 114 -16.12 18.31 -0.94
C ILE A 114 -16.95 17.66 -2.03
N LYS A 115 -16.50 17.80 -3.27
CA LYS A 115 -17.09 17.14 -4.43
C LYS A 115 -16.61 15.68 -4.50
N LEU A 116 -17.44 14.75 -4.02
CA LEU A 116 -17.19 13.32 -4.11
C LEU A 116 -18.01 12.75 -5.28
N ASN A 117 -17.33 12.10 -6.22
CA ASN A 117 -18.03 11.34 -7.27
C ASN A 117 -18.43 9.96 -6.71
N VAL A 118 -19.64 9.88 -6.17
CA VAL A 118 -20.17 8.69 -5.49
C VAL A 118 -20.16 7.47 -6.42
N SER A 119 -20.56 7.63 -7.67
CA SER A 119 -20.64 6.52 -8.63
C SER A 119 -19.26 5.92 -8.93
N GLU A 120 -18.27 6.78 -9.19
CA GLU A 120 -16.89 6.34 -9.43
C GLU A 120 -16.26 5.70 -8.16
N THR A 121 -16.54 6.29 -7.02
CA THR A 121 -16.09 5.77 -5.73
C THR A 121 -16.63 4.37 -5.47
N ILE A 122 -17.91 4.15 -5.69
CA ILE A 122 -18.56 2.83 -5.54
C ILE A 122 -17.97 1.81 -6.53
N GLN A 123 -17.69 2.20 -7.78
CA GLN A 123 -17.04 1.31 -8.74
C GLN A 123 -15.62 0.90 -8.29
N LYS A 124 -14.84 1.83 -7.77
CA LYS A 124 -13.50 1.54 -7.22
C LYS A 124 -13.58 0.60 -6.02
N ILE A 125 -14.54 0.83 -5.14
CA ILE A 125 -14.79 0.01 -3.96
C ILE A 125 -15.17 -1.42 -4.34
N ASN A 126 -16.08 -1.61 -5.29
CA ASN A 126 -16.54 -2.92 -5.71
C ASN A 126 -15.46 -3.76 -6.42
N LYS A 127 -14.45 -3.11 -7.01
CA LYS A 127 -13.29 -3.78 -7.64
C LYS A 127 -12.18 -4.13 -6.65
N SER A 128 -12.22 -3.61 -5.44
CA SER A 128 -11.17 -3.76 -4.45
C SER A 128 -11.51 -4.83 -3.42
N LYS A 129 -10.49 -5.37 -2.75
CA LYS A 129 -10.70 -6.30 -1.63
C LYS A 129 -11.29 -5.53 -0.44
N LYS A 130 -12.25 -6.14 0.27
CA LYS A 130 -13.05 -5.48 1.33
C LYS A 130 -12.25 -4.92 2.50
N PHE A 131 -11.10 -5.51 2.81
CA PHE A 131 -10.20 -5.11 3.92
C PHE A 131 -9.11 -4.11 3.53
N VAL A 132 -9.00 -3.76 2.24
CA VAL A 132 -8.01 -2.79 1.75
C VAL A 132 -8.57 -1.38 1.86
N PRO A 133 -7.85 -0.43 2.49
CA PRO A 133 -8.26 0.96 2.51
C PRO A 133 -8.33 1.53 1.09
N ILE A 134 -9.48 2.07 0.74
CA ILE A 134 -9.71 2.71 -0.55
C ILE A 134 -9.79 4.21 -0.33
N ARG A 135 -8.94 4.94 -1.01
CA ARG A 135 -8.88 6.39 -0.92
C ARG A 135 -10.15 7.00 -1.51
N LEU A 136 -10.87 7.78 -0.68
CA LEU A 136 -12.07 8.51 -1.07
C LEU A 136 -11.71 9.86 -1.66
N ILE A 137 -10.77 10.55 -1.04
CA ILE A 137 -10.35 11.89 -1.42
C ILE A 137 -8.93 12.19 -0.94
N ASP A 138 -8.22 12.98 -1.72
CA ASP A 138 -6.88 13.51 -1.47
C ASP A 138 -6.95 15.04 -1.30
N ASN A 139 -5.87 15.64 -0.85
CA ASN A 139 -5.70 17.10 -0.77
C ASN A 139 -6.76 17.79 0.11
N LEU A 140 -7.14 17.19 1.22
CA LEU A 140 -7.98 17.85 2.21
C LEU A 140 -7.24 19.06 2.81
N SER A 141 -7.97 20.13 3.07
CA SER A 141 -7.42 21.20 3.89
C SER A 141 -7.21 20.70 5.33
N TRP A 142 -6.29 21.32 6.08
CA TRP A 142 -6.10 21.01 7.50
C TRP A 142 -7.41 21.11 8.29
N ASN A 143 -8.22 22.13 8.00
CA ASN A 143 -9.51 22.32 8.66
C ASN A 143 -10.49 21.17 8.38
N ASP A 144 -10.55 20.69 7.13
CA ASP A 144 -11.43 19.58 6.77
C ASP A 144 -10.92 18.26 7.36
N PHE A 145 -9.61 18.06 7.37
CA PHE A 145 -8.98 16.92 8.02
C PHE A 145 -9.23 16.90 9.52
N ALA A 146 -9.09 18.05 10.19
CA ALA A 146 -9.39 18.19 11.62
C ALA A 146 -10.87 17.92 11.92
N LYS A 147 -11.81 18.42 11.08
CA LYS A 147 -13.24 18.11 11.19
C LYS A 147 -13.51 16.62 11.01
N LEU A 148 -12.85 15.98 10.04
CA LEU A 148 -12.97 14.53 9.80
C LEU A 148 -12.52 13.76 11.04
N ASN A 149 -11.33 14.09 11.56
CA ASN A 149 -10.74 13.42 12.71
C ASN A 149 -11.60 13.58 13.99
N SER A 150 -12.12 14.78 14.22
CA SER A 150 -13.00 15.05 15.38
C SER A 150 -14.34 14.30 15.32
N ASN A 151 -14.81 13.94 14.13
CA ASN A 151 -16.07 13.23 13.91
C ASN A 151 -15.88 11.75 13.52
N ILE A 152 -14.69 11.18 13.71
CA ILE A 152 -14.38 9.81 13.30
C ILE A 152 -15.34 8.78 13.92
N HIS A 153 -15.82 9.04 15.14
CA HIS A 153 -16.80 8.19 15.84
C HIS A 153 -18.16 8.06 15.14
N LYS A 154 -18.49 9.01 14.24
CA LYS A 154 -19.71 9.00 13.41
C LYS A 154 -19.49 8.31 12.07
N LEU A 155 -18.24 8.05 11.71
CA LEU A 155 -17.82 7.56 10.41
C LEU A 155 -17.37 6.11 10.49
N LYS A 156 -18.33 5.18 10.51
CA LYS A 156 -18.01 3.75 10.53
C LYS A 156 -17.33 3.34 9.21
N GLY A 157 -16.08 2.89 9.31
CA GLY A 157 -15.29 2.42 8.19
C GLY A 157 -14.61 3.51 7.36
N ILE A 158 -14.70 4.80 7.73
CA ILE A 158 -13.95 5.88 7.08
C ILE A 158 -12.91 6.43 8.05
N TYR A 159 -11.67 6.56 7.58
CA TYR A 159 -10.51 6.96 8.36
C TYR A 159 -9.76 8.11 7.71
N PRO A 160 -9.28 9.08 8.53
CA PRO A 160 -8.31 10.05 8.09
C PRO A 160 -6.96 9.35 7.87
N LEU A 161 -6.27 9.70 6.79
CA LEU A 161 -4.92 9.26 6.46
C LEU A 161 -4.04 10.46 6.19
N VAL A 162 -2.77 10.35 6.54
CA VAL A 162 -1.74 11.31 6.18
C VAL A 162 -0.77 10.63 5.23
N GLY A 163 -0.63 11.17 4.05
CA GLY A 163 0.34 10.76 3.04
C GLY A 163 1.29 11.90 2.71
N PHE A 164 2.04 11.73 1.63
CA PHE A 164 2.92 12.76 1.09
C PHE A 164 2.60 13.01 -0.37
N LYS A 165 2.67 14.28 -0.76
CA LYS A 165 2.58 14.71 -2.16
C LYS A 165 3.78 15.54 -2.55
N ARG A 166 4.20 15.39 -3.80
CA ARG A 166 5.25 16.21 -4.36
C ARG A 166 4.79 17.65 -4.50
N TYR A 167 5.64 18.58 -4.10
CA TYR A 167 5.39 20.01 -4.14
C TYR A 167 6.58 20.76 -4.74
N TYR A 168 6.27 21.69 -5.64
CA TYR A 168 7.24 22.50 -6.38
C TYR A 168 7.06 23.97 -5.98
N PRO A 169 7.89 24.50 -5.03
CA PRO A 169 7.74 25.84 -4.48
C PRO A 169 7.84 26.95 -5.54
N MET A 170 8.74 26.77 -6.50
CA MET A 170 9.04 27.77 -7.54
C MET A 170 8.11 27.67 -8.76
N SER A 171 7.12 26.73 -8.71
CA SER A 171 6.05 26.60 -9.71
C SER A 171 6.55 26.76 -11.17
N ASP A 172 6.01 27.73 -11.89
CA ASP A 172 6.15 27.91 -13.35
C ASP A 172 7.60 28.20 -13.79
N SER A 173 8.38 28.97 -13.01
CA SER A 173 9.72 29.41 -13.42
C SER A 173 10.71 28.25 -13.58
N HIS A 174 10.48 27.13 -12.90
CA HIS A 174 11.36 25.97 -12.92
C HIS A 174 10.71 24.72 -13.56
N ALA A 175 9.48 24.84 -14.05
CA ALA A 175 8.69 23.70 -14.48
C ALA A 175 9.35 22.84 -15.57
N HIS A 176 9.90 23.46 -16.60
CA HIS A 176 10.55 22.74 -17.71
C HIS A 176 11.85 22.06 -17.28
N LEU A 177 12.60 22.69 -16.36
CA LEU A 177 13.85 22.14 -15.84
C LEU A 177 13.60 21.01 -14.85
N VAL A 178 12.83 21.29 -13.80
CA VAL A 178 12.58 20.32 -12.73
C VAL A 178 11.65 19.21 -13.22
N GLY A 179 10.64 19.56 -14.00
CA GLY A 179 9.63 18.62 -14.45
C GLY A 179 8.55 18.36 -13.40
N TYR A 180 7.87 17.22 -13.54
CA TYR A 180 6.81 16.80 -12.64
C TYR A 180 6.74 15.27 -12.55
N ILE A 181 6.04 14.80 -11.53
CA ILE A 181 5.69 13.39 -11.38
C ILE A 181 4.21 13.16 -11.70
N SER A 182 3.90 12.00 -12.28
CA SER A 182 2.52 11.56 -12.48
C SER A 182 2.42 10.04 -12.38
N PRO A 183 1.20 9.46 -12.32
CA PRO A 183 1.03 8.02 -12.23
C PRO A 183 1.82 7.27 -13.29
N ILE A 184 2.34 6.09 -12.91
CA ILE A 184 3.06 5.19 -13.81
C ILE A 184 2.11 4.75 -14.92
N THR A 185 2.56 4.86 -16.17
CA THR A 185 1.81 4.40 -17.35
C THR A 185 2.03 2.91 -17.58
N GLU A 186 1.13 2.25 -18.33
CA GLU A 186 1.23 0.82 -18.66
C GLU A 186 2.58 0.45 -19.31
N LYS A 187 3.17 1.36 -20.09
CA LYS A 187 4.48 1.16 -20.71
C LYS A 187 5.63 1.17 -19.72
N GLU A 188 5.50 1.87 -18.61
CA GLU A 188 6.51 2.00 -17.56
C GLU A 188 6.43 0.86 -16.51
N VAL A 189 5.36 0.07 -16.54
CA VAL A 189 5.14 -1.03 -15.57
C VAL A 189 6.17 -2.14 -15.73
N TYR A 190 6.61 -2.42 -16.96
CA TYR A 190 7.33 -3.65 -17.31
C TYR A 190 8.62 -3.89 -16.51
N ASN A 191 9.36 -2.87 -16.09
CA ASN A 191 10.59 -3.04 -15.30
C ASN A 191 10.62 -2.18 -14.04
N ASN A 192 9.47 -1.73 -13.58
CA ASN A 192 9.41 -0.83 -12.44
C ASN A 192 8.85 -1.54 -11.20
N PRO A 193 9.68 -1.83 -10.19
CA PRO A 193 9.22 -2.47 -8.95
C PRO A 193 8.16 -1.65 -8.21
N PHE A 194 8.14 -0.33 -8.41
CA PHE A 194 7.15 0.58 -7.84
C PHE A 194 5.76 0.44 -8.47
N ALA A 195 5.67 -0.16 -9.67
CA ALA A 195 4.38 -0.40 -10.33
C ALA A 195 3.43 -1.31 -9.51
N LYS A 196 3.98 -2.07 -8.54
CA LYS A 196 3.20 -2.88 -7.60
C LYS A 196 2.54 -2.06 -6.49
N LEU A 197 2.94 -0.79 -6.32
CA LEU A 197 2.30 0.12 -5.37
C LEU A 197 1.02 0.70 -5.98
N ASN A 198 -0.01 0.81 -5.15
CA ASN A 198 -1.21 1.53 -5.53
C ASN A 198 -0.88 3.02 -5.70
N ASN A 199 -1.15 3.57 -6.89
CA ASN A 199 -0.89 4.96 -7.25
C ASN A 199 0.61 5.35 -7.31
N ALA A 200 1.49 4.41 -7.64
CA ALA A 200 2.89 4.72 -7.88
C ALA A 200 3.06 5.84 -8.92
N LYS A 201 3.98 6.76 -8.64
CA LYS A 201 4.28 7.88 -9.53
C LYS A 201 5.72 7.78 -10.02
N SER A 202 5.97 8.28 -11.23
CA SER A 202 7.31 8.39 -11.83
C SER A 202 7.54 9.78 -12.39
N GLY A 203 8.80 10.19 -12.50
CA GLY A 203 9.18 11.42 -13.17
C GLY A 203 8.88 11.36 -14.67
N LYS A 204 8.25 12.39 -15.23
CA LYS A 204 7.82 12.40 -16.64
C LYS A 204 8.74 13.19 -17.55
N ILE A 205 9.24 14.29 -17.09
CA ILE A 205 10.17 15.18 -17.81
C ILE A 205 11.17 15.80 -16.84
N GLY A 206 12.18 16.49 -17.37
CA GLY A 206 13.16 17.24 -16.62
C GLY A 206 14.02 16.41 -15.67
N VAL A 207 14.47 17.02 -14.61
CA VAL A 207 15.28 16.39 -13.55
C VAL A 207 14.52 15.26 -12.86
N GLU A 208 13.22 15.44 -12.64
CA GLU A 208 12.35 14.39 -12.06
C GLU A 208 12.42 13.09 -12.84
N LYS A 209 12.53 13.16 -14.18
CA LYS A 209 12.66 11.98 -15.04
C LYS A 209 14.08 11.46 -15.11
N SER A 210 15.05 12.36 -15.35
CA SER A 210 16.45 11.96 -15.55
C SER A 210 17.08 11.36 -14.29
N GLN A 211 16.64 11.81 -13.10
CA GLN A 211 17.10 11.35 -11.80
C GLN A 211 16.03 10.52 -11.05
N ASP A 212 15.02 9.99 -11.77
CA ASP A 212 13.90 9.28 -11.15
C ASP A 212 14.35 8.13 -10.28
N GLU A 213 15.34 7.35 -10.71
CA GLU A 213 15.86 6.21 -9.97
C GLU A 213 16.50 6.60 -8.63
N SER A 214 17.31 7.67 -8.63
CA SER A 214 17.95 8.19 -7.41
C SER A 214 16.90 8.82 -6.48
N LEU A 215 15.98 9.61 -7.05
CA LEU A 215 14.99 10.36 -6.28
C LEU A 215 13.94 9.48 -5.64
N ARG A 216 13.50 8.38 -6.27
CA ARG A 216 12.41 7.55 -5.75
C ARG A 216 12.77 6.68 -4.55
N GLY A 217 14.08 6.43 -4.30
CA GLY A 217 14.55 5.65 -3.17
C GLY A 217 14.35 4.14 -3.32
N ILE A 218 14.38 3.44 -2.19
CA ILE A 218 14.29 1.98 -2.14
C ILE A 218 13.05 1.58 -1.36
N LEU A 219 12.22 0.71 -1.96
CA LEU A 219 11.02 0.17 -1.32
C LEU A 219 11.37 -0.62 -0.06
N GLY A 220 10.60 -0.37 0.99
CA GLY A 220 10.55 -1.25 2.14
C GLY A 220 9.53 -2.37 1.94
N ASN A 221 9.51 -3.31 2.86
CA ASN A 221 8.57 -4.43 2.86
C ASN A 221 8.16 -4.77 4.28
N LYS A 222 6.86 -4.94 4.52
CA LYS A 222 6.36 -5.52 5.75
C LYS A 222 5.62 -6.82 5.47
N SER A 223 5.99 -7.85 6.24
CA SER A 223 5.31 -9.14 6.23
C SER A 223 4.28 -9.14 7.35
N ILE A 224 3.03 -9.30 6.99
CA ILE A 224 1.89 -9.29 7.90
C ILE A 224 1.20 -10.64 7.88
N GLU A 225 0.84 -11.14 9.03
CA GLU A 225 -0.04 -12.30 9.17
C GLU A 225 -1.49 -11.87 8.97
N ILE A 226 -2.18 -12.57 8.08
CA ILE A 226 -3.60 -12.34 7.78
C ILE A 226 -4.42 -13.57 8.14
N ASN A 227 -5.68 -13.37 8.53
CA ASN A 227 -6.64 -14.47 8.70
C ASN A 227 -7.24 -14.90 7.35
N ALA A 228 -8.11 -15.92 7.36
CA ALA A 228 -8.79 -16.43 6.16
C ALA A 228 -9.63 -15.37 5.43
N ASN A 229 -10.03 -14.30 6.11
CA ASN A 229 -10.75 -13.17 5.52
C ASN A 229 -9.82 -12.07 4.98
N GLY A 230 -8.48 -12.22 5.18
CA GLY A 230 -7.46 -11.27 4.75
C GLY A 230 -7.24 -10.09 5.70
N ARG A 231 -7.81 -10.13 6.92
CA ARG A 231 -7.60 -9.12 7.96
C ARG A 231 -6.21 -9.30 8.59
N GLU A 232 -5.50 -8.20 8.79
CA GLU A 232 -4.20 -8.16 9.46
C GLU A 232 -4.36 -8.57 10.93
N ILE A 233 -3.58 -9.58 11.36
CA ILE A 233 -3.54 -10.07 12.75
C ILE A 233 -2.37 -9.41 13.47
N ARG A 234 -1.17 -9.51 12.88
CA ARG A 234 0.06 -8.93 13.43
C ARG A 234 1.13 -8.73 12.36
N GLU A 235 2.03 -7.83 12.62
CA GLU A 235 3.24 -7.65 11.83
C GLU A 235 4.30 -8.68 12.28
N ILE A 236 4.85 -9.45 11.33
CA ILE A 236 5.87 -10.47 11.58
C ILE A 236 7.26 -9.90 11.40
N LYS A 237 7.46 -9.18 10.29
CA LYS A 237 8.75 -8.61 9.90
C LYS A 237 8.55 -7.31 9.16
N ARG A 238 9.45 -6.35 9.41
CA ARG A 238 9.47 -5.06 8.74
C ARG A 238 10.88 -4.73 8.29
N VAL A 239 10.99 -4.31 7.04
CA VAL A 239 12.17 -3.70 6.46
C VAL A 239 11.75 -2.31 6.02
N GLU A 240 12.29 -1.29 6.66
CA GLU A 240 11.93 0.10 6.35
C GLU A 240 12.36 0.47 4.94
N SER A 241 11.58 1.34 4.33
CA SER A 241 11.95 1.96 3.06
C SER A 241 13.10 2.95 3.28
N LYS A 242 13.96 3.10 2.27
CA LYS A 242 15.02 4.11 2.30
C LYS A 242 14.62 5.29 1.42
N GLN A 243 14.64 6.48 2.01
CA GLN A 243 14.38 7.72 1.29
C GLN A 243 15.28 7.85 0.07
N GLY A 244 14.76 8.44 -1.00
CA GLY A 244 15.54 8.77 -2.19
C GLY A 244 16.64 9.79 -1.90
N SER A 245 17.69 9.75 -2.70
CA SER A 245 18.80 10.68 -2.61
C SER A 245 18.34 12.08 -3.01
N ASN A 246 18.82 13.08 -2.31
CA ASN A 246 18.60 14.47 -2.71
C ASN A 246 19.51 14.82 -3.90
N VAL A 247 19.02 15.69 -4.77
CA VAL A 247 19.74 16.17 -5.95
C VAL A 247 19.93 17.67 -5.80
N GLN A 248 21.18 18.14 -5.93
CA GLN A 248 21.50 19.57 -5.99
C GLN A 248 21.84 19.94 -7.43
N LEU A 249 21.23 21.01 -7.92
CA LEU A 249 21.45 21.55 -9.24
C LEU A 249 22.41 22.74 -9.16
N THR A 250 23.03 23.07 -10.29
CA THR A 250 23.88 24.25 -10.44
C THR A 250 23.08 25.52 -10.70
N ILE A 251 21.76 25.41 -10.80
CA ILE A 251 20.84 26.52 -11.10
C ILE A 251 20.75 27.47 -9.92
N ASP A 252 20.85 28.74 -10.21
CA ASP A 252 20.55 29.84 -9.31
C ASP A 252 19.07 30.22 -9.47
N SER A 253 18.29 30.01 -8.42
CA SER A 253 16.84 30.23 -8.46
C SER A 253 16.46 31.70 -8.64
N GLU A 254 17.25 32.66 -8.11
CA GLU A 254 16.96 34.08 -8.28
C GLU A 254 17.18 34.50 -9.72
N LEU A 255 18.30 34.05 -10.31
CA LEU A 255 18.60 34.28 -11.71
C LEU A 255 17.58 33.63 -12.65
N GLN A 256 17.19 32.41 -12.34
CA GLN A 256 16.14 31.66 -13.05
C GLN A 256 14.82 32.43 -13.05
N GLU A 257 14.37 32.88 -11.89
CA GLU A 257 13.14 33.68 -11.75
C GLU A 257 13.25 35.03 -12.48
N PHE A 258 14.39 35.72 -12.40
CA PHE A 258 14.63 36.94 -13.14
C PHE A 258 14.46 36.69 -14.64
N CYS A 259 15.14 35.70 -15.19
CA CYS A 259 15.04 35.32 -16.61
C CYS A 259 13.61 34.96 -17.02
N PHE A 260 12.88 34.24 -16.17
CA PHE A 260 11.49 33.87 -16.42
C PHE A 260 10.57 35.09 -16.52
N LYS A 261 10.78 36.09 -15.62
CA LYS A 261 10.04 37.36 -15.65
C LYS A 261 10.27 38.16 -16.95
N GLN A 262 11.50 38.09 -17.51
CA GLN A 262 11.82 38.76 -18.79
C GLN A 262 11.08 38.12 -19.99
N LEU A 263 10.77 36.83 -19.92
CA LEU A 263 10.03 36.10 -20.97
C LEU A 263 8.50 36.21 -20.83
N LYS A 264 8.00 37.00 -19.87
CA LYS A 264 6.56 37.09 -19.64
C LYS A 264 5.82 37.63 -20.87
N GLY A 265 4.89 36.82 -21.41
CA GLY A 265 4.12 37.19 -22.59
C GLY A 265 4.83 36.96 -23.93
N VAL A 266 6.03 36.40 -23.92
CA VAL A 266 6.82 36.06 -25.11
C VAL A 266 7.12 34.57 -25.11
N SER A 267 7.08 33.96 -26.29
CA SER A 267 7.55 32.56 -26.47
C SER A 267 9.04 32.56 -26.76
N GLY A 268 9.83 31.87 -25.95
CA GLY A 268 11.26 31.81 -26.12
C GLY A 268 11.96 31.02 -25.01
N SER A 269 13.27 31.00 -25.05
CA SER A 269 14.10 30.37 -24.02
C SER A 269 15.36 31.22 -23.71
N ILE A 270 15.80 31.12 -22.46
CA ILE A 270 17.06 31.75 -22.01
C ILE A 270 17.88 30.63 -21.37
N SER A 271 19.16 30.54 -21.80
CA SER A 271 20.14 29.63 -21.22
C SER A 271 21.36 30.47 -20.79
N ILE A 272 21.73 30.39 -19.53
CA ILE A 272 22.90 31.03 -18.96
C ILE A 272 23.86 29.99 -18.45
N THR A 273 25.10 30.03 -18.93
CA THR A 273 26.14 29.05 -18.60
C THR A 273 27.36 29.77 -18.06
N ASN A 274 27.96 29.23 -17.04
CA ASN A 274 29.28 29.65 -16.57
C ASN A 274 30.34 29.24 -17.60
N VAL A 275 31.01 30.18 -18.20
CA VAL A 275 31.98 29.92 -19.27
C VAL A 275 33.25 29.19 -18.81
N GLN A 276 33.54 29.22 -17.51
CA GLN A 276 34.74 28.58 -16.94
C GLN A 276 34.45 27.12 -16.56
N THR A 277 33.25 26.83 -15.98
CA THR A 277 32.90 25.50 -15.46
C THR A 277 31.99 24.73 -16.41
N GLY A 278 31.30 25.42 -17.33
CA GLY A 278 30.27 24.80 -18.19
C GLY A 278 28.93 24.55 -17.51
N GLU A 279 28.78 24.93 -16.25
CA GLU A 279 27.57 24.74 -15.47
C GLU A 279 26.43 25.65 -15.93
N TYR A 280 25.23 25.13 -16.02
CA TYR A 280 24.03 25.93 -16.25
C TYR A 280 23.63 26.64 -14.97
N LEU A 281 23.57 27.99 -15.03
CA LEU A 281 23.10 28.84 -13.92
C LEU A 281 21.62 29.16 -14.05
N ALA A 282 21.12 29.28 -15.29
CA ALA A 282 19.69 29.42 -15.56
C ALA A 282 19.32 28.72 -16.87
N LEU A 283 18.13 28.08 -16.89
CA LEU A 283 17.57 27.41 -18.06
C LEU A 283 16.06 27.59 -18.06
N VAL A 284 15.58 28.57 -18.80
CA VAL A 284 14.18 29.00 -18.78
C VAL A 284 13.53 28.80 -20.14
N SER A 285 12.27 28.39 -20.14
CA SER A 285 11.43 28.33 -21.33
C SER A 285 10.05 28.93 -21.06
N SER A 286 9.49 29.62 -22.04
CA SER A 286 8.15 30.22 -22.03
C SER A 286 7.44 29.89 -23.34
N PRO A 287 6.13 29.56 -23.34
CA PRO A 287 5.22 29.49 -22.17
C PRO A 287 5.54 28.35 -21.21
N SER A 288 5.16 28.50 -19.94
CA SER A 288 5.39 27.53 -18.89
C SER A 288 4.05 27.10 -18.26
N TYR A 289 4.12 26.19 -17.30
CA TYR A 289 2.97 25.60 -16.62
C TYR A 289 3.28 25.39 -15.13
N ASP A 290 2.25 25.25 -14.29
CA ASP A 290 2.43 24.88 -12.89
C ASP A 290 2.56 23.35 -12.73
N PRO A 291 3.74 22.81 -12.34
CA PRO A 291 3.95 21.38 -12.17
C PRO A 291 3.13 20.80 -11.00
N ASN A 292 2.67 21.62 -10.04
CA ASN A 292 1.83 21.18 -8.94
C ASN A 292 0.46 20.67 -9.41
N LEU A 293 -0.04 21.15 -10.54
CA LEU A 293 -1.30 20.68 -11.11
C LEU A 293 -1.26 19.18 -11.46
N PHE A 294 -0.11 18.68 -11.89
CA PHE A 294 0.07 17.27 -12.25
C PHE A 294 0.16 16.34 -11.03
N SER A 295 0.67 16.86 -9.92
CA SER A 295 0.79 16.09 -8.67
C SER A 295 -0.56 15.84 -7.98
N THR A 296 -1.57 16.68 -8.25
CA THR A 296 -2.90 16.62 -7.64
C THR A 296 -3.94 15.87 -8.47
N GLY A 297 -3.56 15.37 -9.64
CA GLY A 297 -4.48 14.72 -10.59
C GLY A 297 -5.24 15.76 -11.42
N LEU A 298 -4.78 15.98 -12.64
CA LEU A 298 -5.43 16.89 -13.58
C LEU A 298 -6.77 16.33 -14.02
N ASP A 299 -7.81 17.13 -13.83
CA ASP A 299 -9.06 16.96 -14.58
C ASP A 299 -8.75 17.21 -16.07
N ARG A 300 -9.11 16.27 -16.95
CA ARG A 300 -8.87 16.34 -18.40
C ARG A 300 -9.29 17.67 -19.03
N LYS A 301 -10.22 18.39 -18.39
CA LYS A 301 -10.73 19.71 -18.83
C LYS A 301 -9.74 20.87 -18.61
N LYS A 302 -8.67 20.68 -17.87
CA LYS A 302 -7.63 21.73 -17.63
C LYS A 302 -6.42 21.60 -18.55
N TRP A 303 -6.49 20.70 -19.53
CA TRP A 303 -5.44 20.46 -20.54
C TRP A 303 -5.63 21.26 -21.84
N ILE A 304 -6.67 22.10 -21.94
CA ILE A 304 -6.98 22.91 -23.13
C ILE A 304 -6.68 24.37 -22.87
#